data_54b93a5088c80c8ffeab13ad65946393
#
_entry.id   54b93a5088c80c8ffeab13ad65946393
#
_cell.length_a   1.000
_cell.length_b   1.000
_cell.length_c   1.000
_cell.angle_alpha   90.00
_cell.angle_beta   90.00
_cell.angle_gamma   90.00
#
_symmetry.space_group_name_H-M   'P 1'
#
loop_
_entity.id
_entity.type
_entity.pdbx_description
1 polymer ?
#
loop_
_entity_poly.entity_id
_entity_poly.type
_entity_poly.pdbx_seq_one_letter_code
_entity_poly.pdbx_strand_id
1 'polypeptide(L)'
;MDVCVQKSKILNKKPVAYLICNGTPPIKDSDGSCSKPSLMTFDEVVTLFHEFGHGLQHMITTIDEAGASGINNIEWDAVELPSQFMENWCYHQPTLKSFAKHYISGQPLPNDLFQKIIDNKNYHVGLGMLRQIYFGTMDLHLHSTSIKDENDIIEIQRTYASKYLVRPILDEDRFLCAFSHIFAGGYSAGYYSYKWAEIMSC
;
A
#
# COMPACT_ATOMS: atom_id res chain seq x y z
N MET A 1 -6.68 5.23 2.19
CA MET A 1 -7.39 6.04 3.23
C MET A 1 -7.74 7.40 2.63
N ASP A 2 -8.84 8.00 3.07
CA ASP A 2 -9.22 9.35 2.64
C ASP A 2 -9.59 10.21 3.85
N VAL A 3 -9.22 11.51 3.80
CA VAL A 3 -9.46 12.48 4.88
C VAL A 3 -10.87 13.06 4.75
N CYS A 4 -11.70 12.82 5.74
CA CYS A 4 -13.05 13.38 5.79
C CYS A 4 -13.08 14.73 6.53
N VAL A 5 -12.49 14.80 7.73
CA VAL A 5 -12.45 16.00 8.57
C VAL A 5 -11.07 16.14 9.17
N GLN A 6 -10.49 17.31 9.04
CA GLN A 6 -9.22 17.68 9.67
C GLN A 6 -9.46 18.17 11.10
N LYS A 7 -8.53 17.89 12.01
CA LYS A 7 -8.56 18.48 13.34
C LYS A 7 -8.44 20.00 13.26
N SER A 8 -9.28 20.71 13.97
CA SER A 8 -9.22 22.17 14.07
C SER A 8 -9.72 22.63 15.43
N LYS A 9 -8.87 23.29 16.19
CA LYS A 9 -9.24 23.88 17.48
C LYS A 9 -10.19 25.05 17.27
N ILE A 10 -9.92 25.91 16.28
CA ILE A 10 -10.76 27.09 16.00
C ILE A 10 -12.20 26.66 15.63
N LEU A 11 -12.35 25.60 14.84
CA LEU A 11 -13.66 25.11 14.40
C LEU A 11 -14.22 24.02 15.33
N ASN A 12 -13.53 23.70 16.42
CA ASN A 12 -13.88 22.62 17.35
C ASN A 12 -14.17 21.28 16.63
N LYS A 13 -13.34 20.94 15.64
CA LYS A 13 -13.48 19.72 14.84
C LYS A 13 -12.48 18.66 15.29
N LYS A 14 -12.96 17.43 15.43
CA LYS A 14 -12.13 16.22 15.61
C LYS A 14 -11.76 15.66 14.23
N PRO A 15 -10.59 15.03 14.09
CA PRO A 15 -10.19 14.40 12.83
C PRO A 15 -11.08 13.16 12.55
N VAL A 16 -11.43 12.99 11.28
CA VAL A 16 -12.18 11.83 10.78
C VAL A 16 -11.53 11.35 9.49
N ALA A 17 -11.30 10.07 9.39
CA ALA A 17 -10.78 9.41 8.19
C ALA A 17 -11.74 8.32 7.71
N TYR A 18 -11.75 8.07 6.41
CA TYR A 18 -12.37 6.89 5.80
C TYR A 18 -11.29 5.87 5.45
N LEU A 19 -11.50 4.61 5.82
CA LEU A 19 -10.71 3.49 5.32
C LEU A 19 -11.45 2.90 4.12
N ILE A 20 -10.80 2.88 2.98
CA ILE A 20 -11.38 2.42 1.72
C ILE A 20 -10.47 1.31 1.20
N CYS A 21 -10.99 0.09 1.15
CA CYS A 21 -10.30 -1.09 0.67
C CYS A 21 -11.15 -1.85 -0.35
N ASN A 22 -10.50 -2.45 -1.34
CA ASN A 22 -11.14 -3.34 -2.31
C ASN A 22 -11.12 -4.77 -1.75
N GLY A 23 -12.02 -5.08 -0.81
CA GLY A 23 -12.13 -6.42 -0.23
C GLY A 23 -12.91 -7.38 -1.12
N THR A 24 -12.60 -8.67 -1.02
CA THR A 24 -13.32 -9.74 -1.72
C THR A 24 -14.78 -9.80 -1.25
N PRO A 25 -15.77 -9.64 -2.14
CA PRO A 25 -17.18 -9.67 -1.76
C PRO A 25 -17.63 -11.07 -1.35
N PRO A 26 -18.75 -11.21 -0.61
CA PRO A 26 -19.35 -12.50 -0.34
C PRO A 26 -19.92 -13.13 -1.62
N ILE A 27 -19.87 -14.46 -1.70
CA ILE A 27 -20.53 -15.21 -2.78
C ILE A 27 -22.01 -15.40 -2.40
N LYS A 28 -22.90 -14.97 -3.30
CA LYS A 28 -24.34 -15.12 -3.14
C LYS A 28 -24.88 -16.15 -4.13
N ASP A 29 -25.82 -16.95 -3.68
CA ASP A 29 -26.57 -17.88 -4.53
C ASP A 29 -27.67 -17.15 -5.33
N SER A 30 -28.29 -17.86 -6.25
CA SER A 30 -29.33 -17.30 -7.14
C SER A 30 -30.56 -16.77 -6.39
N ASP A 31 -30.82 -17.24 -5.18
CA ASP A 31 -31.88 -16.78 -4.28
C ASP A 31 -31.48 -15.58 -3.40
N GLY A 32 -30.22 -15.10 -3.54
CA GLY A 32 -29.67 -14.02 -2.75
C GLY A 32 -29.10 -14.43 -1.39
N SER A 33 -29.18 -15.71 -1.02
CA SER A 33 -28.54 -16.24 0.17
C SER A 33 -27.02 -16.20 0.06
N CYS A 34 -26.32 -16.08 1.20
CA CYS A 34 -24.86 -16.03 1.22
C CYS A 34 -24.29 -17.43 1.39
N SER A 35 -23.80 -18.03 0.30
CA SER A 35 -23.15 -19.35 0.33
C SER A 35 -21.73 -19.30 0.91
N LYS A 36 -21.03 -18.18 0.74
CA LYS A 36 -19.72 -17.97 1.33
C LYS A 36 -19.59 -16.51 1.76
N PRO A 37 -19.21 -16.25 3.04
CA PRO A 37 -19.00 -14.88 3.52
C PRO A 37 -17.80 -14.23 2.82
N SER A 38 -17.69 -12.91 2.95
CA SER A 38 -16.49 -12.18 2.55
C SER A 38 -15.31 -12.68 3.40
N LEU A 39 -14.37 -13.36 2.76
CA LEU A 39 -13.13 -13.85 3.39
C LEU A 39 -11.97 -13.05 2.81
N MET A 40 -11.15 -12.52 3.69
CA MET A 40 -9.96 -11.76 3.29
C MET A 40 -8.80 -12.72 3.02
N THR A 41 -8.06 -12.45 1.95
CA THR A 41 -6.72 -13.00 1.77
C THR A 41 -5.76 -12.37 2.77
N PHE A 42 -4.57 -12.96 2.94
CA PHE A 42 -3.56 -12.37 3.84
C PHE A 42 -3.12 -10.98 3.35
N ASP A 43 -2.98 -10.79 2.03
CA ASP A 43 -2.60 -9.50 1.45
C ASP A 43 -3.68 -8.43 1.68
N GLU A 44 -4.97 -8.79 1.61
CA GLU A 44 -6.06 -7.87 1.97
C GLU A 44 -6.02 -7.48 3.45
N VAL A 45 -5.61 -8.39 4.33
CA VAL A 45 -5.39 -8.07 5.76
C VAL A 45 -4.23 -7.09 5.92
N VAL A 46 -3.11 -7.32 5.24
CA VAL A 46 -1.96 -6.40 5.23
C VAL A 46 -2.38 -5.02 4.73
N THR A 47 -3.12 -4.95 3.62
CA THR A 47 -3.67 -3.70 3.08
C THR A 47 -4.56 -2.98 4.10
N LEU A 48 -5.43 -3.71 4.81
CA LEU A 48 -6.27 -3.11 5.84
C LEU A 48 -5.45 -2.48 6.97
N PHE A 49 -4.41 -3.16 7.43
CA PHE A 49 -3.51 -2.62 8.45
C PHE A 49 -2.73 -1.41 7.93
N HIS A 50 -2.28 -1.45 6.69
CA HIS A 50 -1.64 -0.35 5.99
C HIS A 50 -2.54 0.90 5.99
N GLU A 51 -3.74 0.78 5.45
CA GLU A 51 -4.72 1.88 5.41
C GLU A 51 -5.09 2.40 6.80
N PHE A 52 -5.17 1.48 7.79
CA PHE A 52 -5.40 1.87 9.17
C PHE A 52 -4.21 2.65 9.76
N GLY A 53 -2.99 2.37 9.33
CA GLY A 53 -1.80 3.16 9.72
C GLY A 53 -1.90 4.62 9.29
N HIS A 54 -2.31 4.88 8.06
CA HIS A 54 -2.63 6.24 7.60
C HIS A 54 -3.76 6.87 8.41
N GLY A 55 -4.81 6.10 8.66
CA GLY A 55 -5.95 6.55 9.48
C GLY A 55 -5.53 6.92 10.90
N LEU A 56 -4.68 6.11 11.55
CA LEU A 56 -4.13 6.41 12.87
C LEU A 56 -3.35 7.72 12.88
N GLN A 57 -2.43 7.89 11.92
CA GLN A 57 -1.65 9.12 11.82
C GLN A 57 -2.56 10.35 11.73
N HIS A 58 -3.62 10.26 10.93
CA HIS A 58 -4.59 11.34 10.81
C HIS A 58 -5.36 11.58 12.12
N MET A 59 -5.85 10.52 12.76
CA MET A 59 -6.74 10.63 13.92
C MET A 59 -6.05 11.01 15.22
N ILE A 60 -4.79 10.55 15.45
CA ILE A 60 -4.07 10.80 16.71
C ILE A 60 -3.26 12.11 16.70
N THR A 61 -3.41 12.93 15.66
CA THR A 61 -2.69 14.21 15.56
C THR A 61 -2.89 15.09 16.79
N THR A 62 -1.81 15.68 17.28
CA THR A 62 -1.85 16.68 18.35
C THR A 62 -1.92 18.12 17.80
N ILE A 63 -1.71 18.28 16.49
CA ILE A 63 -1.70 19.58 15.81
C ILE A 63 -3.14 20.11 15.70
N ASP A 64 -3.35 21.35 16.11
CA ASP A 64 -4.66 22.00 16.15
C ASP A 64 -4.99 22.82 14.89
N GLU A 65 -4.00 23.05 14.03
CA GLU A 65 -4.11 23.79 12.77
C GLU A 65 -4.53 22.85 11.63
N ALA A 66 -5.69 23.06 11.06
CA ALA A 66 -6.29 22.16 10.06
C ALA A 66 -5.36 21.89 8.87
N GLY A 67 -4.65 22.90 8.38
CA GLY A 67 -3.74 22.77 7.23
C GLY A 67 -2.47 21.98 7.49
N ALA A 68 -2.13 21.70 8.78
CA ALA A 68 -0.94 20.95 9.19
C ALA A 68 -1.29 19.75 10.09
N SER A 69 -2.58 19.46 10.27
CA SER A 69 -3.03 18.39 11.15
C SER A 69 -3.16 17.04 10.43
N GLY A 70 -2.93 15.96 11.15
CA GLY A 70 -3.10 14.61 10.64
C GLY A 70 -2.07 14.27 9.58
N ILE A 71 -2.53 13.90 8.40
CA ILE A 71 -1.66 13.55 7.25
C ILE A 71 -1.28 14.77 6.39
N ASN A 72 -1.84 15.96 6.67
CA ASN A 72 -1.55 17.14 5.87
C ASN A 72 -0.14 17.68 6.11
N ASN A 73 0.52 18.10 5.03
CA ASN A 73 1.87 18.67 5.04
C ASN A 73 2.96 17.77 5.67
N ILE A 74 2.75 16.46 5.66
CA ILE A 74 3.81 15.51 5.95
C ILE A 74 4.73 15.46 4.74
N GLU A 75 6.04 15.41 4.97
CA GLU A 75 7.00 15.11 3.94
C GLU A 75 6.58 13.84 3.21
N TRP A 76 6.51 13.92 1.87
CA TRP A 76 5.90 12.85 1.07
C TRP A 76 6.65 11.52 1.18
N ASP A 77 7.95 11.56 1.45
CA ASP A 77 8.79 10.38 1.69
C ASP A 77 8.63 9.78 3.10
N ALA A 78 7.89 10.45 4.00
CA ALA A 78 7.54 9.94 5.32
C ALA A 78 6.06 9.49 5.43
N VAL A 79 5.23 9.77 4.43
CA VAL A 79 3.79 9.51 4.49
C VAL A 79 3.44 8.02 4.67
N GLU A 80 4.29 7.13 4.15
CA GLU A 80 4.10 5.68 4.24
C GLU A 80 4.67 5.05 5.53
N LEU A 81 5.35 5.84 6.38
CA LEU A 81 5.94 5.29 7.60
C LEU A 81 4.92 4.66 8.56
N PRO A 82 3.82 5.32 8.92
CA PRO A 82 2.82 4.73 9.82
C PRO A 82 2.07 3.56 9.21
N SER A 83 1.78 3.61 7.91
CA SER A 83 1.09 2.53 7.20
C SER A 83 1.93 1.27 7.15
N GLN A 84 3.18 1.36 6.72
CA GLN A 84 4.10 0.22 6.66
C GLN A 84 4.49 -0.29 8.05
N PHE A 85 4.61 0.59 9.04
CA PHE A 85 4.79 0.16 10.42
C PHE A 85 3.64 -0.73 10.90
N MET A 86 2.40 -0.39 10.57
CA MET A 86 1.23 -1.19 10.95
C MET A 86 1.19 -2.55 10.25
N GLU A 87 1.73 -2.70 9.05
CA GLU A 87 1.84 -4.00 8.35
C GLU A 87 2.64 -5.03 9.17
N ASN A 88 3.63 -4.60 9.96
CA ASN A 88 4.44 -5.50 10.78
C ASN A 88 3.59 -6.31 11.79
N TRP A 89 2.49 -5.76 12.25
CA TRP A 89 1.58 -6.44 13.17
C TRP A 89 0.86 -7.64 12.54
N CYS A 90 0.74 -7.69 11.22
CA CYS A 90 0.22 -8.85 10.49
C CYS A 90 1.14 -10.07 10.59
N TYR A 91 2.44 -9.85 10.82
CA TYR A 91 3.45 -10.90 10.99
C TYR A 91 3.76 -11.20 12.46
N HIS A 92 3.15 -10.49 13.39
CA HIS A 92 3.25 -10.77 14.83
C HIS A 92 2.23 -11.85 15.22
N GLN A 93 2.72 -13.04 15.58
CA GLN A 93 1.89 -14.23 15.79
C GLN A 93 0.72 -14.01 16.78
N PRO A 94 0.93 -13.41 17.98
CA PRO A 94 -0.19 -13.17 18.90
C PRO A 94 -1.26 -12.27 18.31
N THR A 95 -0.86 -11.21 17.59
CA THR A 95 -1.78 -10.27 16.93
C THR A 95 -2.59 -10.98 15.86
N LEU A 96 -1.93 -11.65 14.90
CA LEU A 96 -2.63 -12.33 13.82
C LEU A 96 -3.60 -13.40 14.36
N LYS A 97 -3.20 -14.20 15.34
CA LYS A 97 -4.04 -15.24 15.94
C LYS A 97 -5.21 -14.71 16.75
N SER A 98 -5.18 -13.47 17.21
CA SER A 98 -6.28 -12.90 17.97
C SER A 98 -7.55 -12.74 17.13
N PHE A 99 -7.40 -12.48 15.81
CA PHE A 99 -8.53 -12.27 14.90
C PHE A 99 -8.61 -13.30 13.75
N ALA A 100 -7.49 -13.89 13.31
CA ALA A 100 -7.49 -14.88 12.24
C ALA A 100 -8.06 -16.21 12.73
N LYS A 101 -9.34 -16.45 12.42
CA LYS A 101 -10.09 -17.64 12.85
C LYS A 101 -10.81 -18.28 11.66
N HIS A 102 -10.92 -19.58 11.69
CA HIS A 102 -11.71 -20.31 10.70
C HIS A 102 -13.19 -19.91 10.79
N TYR A 103 -13.76 -19.44 9.71
CA TYR A 103 -15.06 -18.77 9.69
C TYR A 103 -16.27 -19.64 10.11
N ILE A 104 -16.16 -20.99 10.03
CA ILE A 104 -17.19 -21.91 10.50
C ILE A 104 -16.92 -22.37 11.93
N SER A 105 -15.69 -22.87 12.20
CA SER A 105 -15.38 -23.52 13.46
C SER A 105 -14.91 -22.56 14.56
N GLY A 106 -14.55 -21.32 14.21
CA GLY A 106 -13.96 -20.35 15.15
C GLY A 106 -12.55 -20.71 15.64
N GLN A 107 -11.96 -21.80 15.16
CA GLN A 107 -10.63 -22.22 15.55
C GLN A 107 -9.58 -21.18 15.09
N PRO A 108 -8.59 -20.84 15.94
CA PRO A 108 -7.54 -19.91 15.58
C PRO A 108 -6.65 -20.47 14.47
N LEU A 109 -5.94 -19.57 13.77
CA LEU A 109 -4.99 -19.93 12.73
C LEU A 109 -3.95 -20.95 13.26
N PRO A 110 -3.80 -22.13 12.62
CA PRO A 110 -2.81 -23.14 13.00
C PRO A 110 -1.36 -22.63 12.89
N ASN A 111 -0.48 -23.16 13.72
CA ASN A 111 0.93 -22.73 13.75
C ASN A 111 1.67 -23.02 12.44
N ASP A 112 1.38 -24.12 11.79
CA ASP A 112 1.98 -24.49 10.51
C ASP A 112 1.60 -23.55 9.38
N LEU A 113 0.35 -23.07 9.35
CA LEU A 113 -0.08 -22.07 8.40
C LEU A 113 0.53 -20.69 8.71
N PHE A 114 0.63 -20.31 9.99
CA PHE A 114 1.35 -19.10 10.37
C PHE A 114 2.82 -19.15 9.89
N GLN A 115 3.51 -20.28 10.12
CA GLN A 115 4.90 -20.43 9.66
C GLN A 115 5.02 -20.28 8.14
N LYS A 116 4.09 -20.82 7.37
CA LYS A 116 4.07 -20.63 5.91
C LYS A 116 3.92 -19.17 5.49
N ILE A 117 3.15 -18.37 6.24
CA ILE A 117 3.05 -16.92 6.01
C ILE A 117 4.43 -16.27 6.22
N ILE A 118 5.12 -16.60 7.32
CA ILE A 118 6.45 -16.07 7.61
C ILE A 118 7.47 -16.48 6.54
N ASP A 119 7.47 -17.75 6.14
CA ASP A 119 8.38 -18.27 5.11
C ASP A 119 8.14 -17.58 3.75
N ASN A 120 6.86 -17.36 3.41
CA ASN A 120 6.48 -16.69 2.16
C ASN A 120 6.91 -15.22 2.12
N LYS A 121 6.99 -14.53 3.27
CA LYS A 121 7.46 -13.13 3.35
C LYS A 121 8.83 -12.94 2.69
N ASN A 122 9.71 -13.94 2.82
CA ASN A 122 11.07 -13.88 2.30
C ASN A 122 11.23 -14.54 0.92
N TYR A 123 10.17 -15.18 0.40
CA TYR A 123 10.22 -15.86 -0.89
C TYR A 123 10.28 -14.85 -2.04
N HIS A 124 11.32 -14.97 -2.86
CA HIS A 124 11.57 -14.07 -3.99
C HIS A 124 11.58 -12.56 -3.66
N VAL A 125 11.87 -12.19 -2.41
CA VAL A 125 11.90 -10.77 -1.99
C VAL A 125 12.83 -9.91 -2.84
N GLY A 126 13.94 -10.46 -3.34
CA GLY A 126 14.86 -9.75 -4.24
C GLY A 126 14.21 -9.35 -5.57
N LEU A 127 13.33 -10.19 -6.14
CA LEU A 127 12.58 -9.84 -7.35
C LEU A 127 11.61 -8.69 -7.09
N GLY A 128 10.92 -8.73 -5.94
CA GLY A 128 10.07 -7.62 -5.49
C GLY A 128 10.86 -6.33 -5.33
N MET A 129 12.03 -6.38 -4.69
CA MET A 129 12.89 -5.21 -4.50
C MET A 129 13.38 -4.63 -5.84
N LEU A 130 13.84 -5.45 -6.76
CA LEU A 130 14.24 -4.99 -8.10
C LEU A 130 13.10 -4.28 -8.84
N ARG A 131 11.87 -4.79 -8.70
CA ARG A 131 10.69 -4.14 -9.27
C ARG A 131 10.42 -2.76 -8.63
N GLN A 132 10.59 -2.63 -7.32
CA GLN A 132 10.42 -1.33 -6.65
C GLN A 132 11.52 -0.34 -7.05
N ILE A 133 12.77 -0.80 -7.21
CA ILE A 133 13.88 0.02 -7.72
C ILE A 133 13.61 0.46 -9.17
N TYR A 134 13.09 -0.45 -10.00
CA TYR A 134 12.67 -0.11 -11.35
C TYR A 134 11.65 1.02 -11.35
N PHE A 135 10.59 0.92 -10.56
CA PHE A 135 9.55 1.95 -10.46
C PHE A 135 10.11 3.29 -9.98
N GLY A 136 10.85 3.30 -8.88
CA GLY A 136 11.40 4.54 -8.32
C GLY A 136 12.42 5.22 -9.22
N THR A 137 13.29 4.43 -9.89
CA THR A 137 14.30 5.00 -10.79
C THR A 137 13.65 5.55 -12.07
N MET A 138 12.67 4.85 -12.61
CA MET A 138 11.91 5.30 -13.78
C MET A 138 11.12 6.56 -13.46
N ASP A 139 10.46 6.61 -12.30
CA ASP A 139 9.74 7.79 -11.80
C ASP A 139 10.65 9.02 -11.74
N LEU A 140 11.79 8.90 -11.07
CA LEU A 140 12.76 9.99 -10.95
C LEU A 140 13.25 10.47 -12.33
N HIS A 141 13.51 9.57 -13.27
CA HIS A 141 13.94 9.95 -14.61
C HIS A 141 12.84 10.69 -15.37
N LEU A 142 11.61 10.16 -15.38
CA LEU A 142 10.49 10.78 -16.07
C LEU A 142 10.21 12.20 -15.57
N HIS A 143 10.39 12.46 -14.27
CA HIS A 143 10.10 13.76 -13.65
C HIS A 143 11.31 14.70 -13.56
N SER A 144 12.51 14.25 -13.92
CA SER A 144 13.74 15.09 -13.95
C SER A 144 14.25 15.41 -15.36
N THR A 145 13.63 14.83 -16.39
CA THR A 145 14.08 14.97 -17.78
C THR A 145 13.00 15.61 -18.63
N SER A 146 13.42 16.38 -19.64
CA SER A 146 12.48 16.94 -20.62
C SER A 146 12.04 15.84 -21.58
N ILE A 147 10.78 15.48 -21.55
CA ILE A 147 10.14 14.53 -22.45
C ILE A 147 9.66 15.27 -23.69
N LYS A 148 10.03 14.80 -24.87
CA LYS A 148 9.67 15.41 -26.16
C LYS A 148 8.43 14.77 -26.75
N ASP A 149 8.35 13.45 -26.70
CA ASP A 149 7.26 12.68 -27.28
C ASP A 149 7.05 11.34 -26.54
N GLU A 150 6.09 10.56 -27.04
CA GLU A 150 5.74 9.24 -26.50
C GLU A 150 6.90 8.23 -26.59
N ASN A 151 7.77 8.34 -27.60
CA ASN A 151 8.88 7.41 -27.78
C ASN A 151 9.92 7.56 -26.68
N ASP A 152 10.18 8.78 -26.21
CA ASP A 152 11.07 9.03 -25.07
C ASP A 152 10.57 8.28 -23.83
N ILE A 153 9.26 8.29 -23.57
CA ILE A 153 8.65 7.60 -22.44
C ILE A 153 8.83 6.08 -22.53
N ILE A 154 8.57 5.52 -23.71
CA ILE A 154 8.72 4.08 -23.98
C ILE A 154 10.20 3.67 -23.86
N GLU A 155 11.13 4.47 -24.35
CA GLU A 155 12.57 4.22 -24.27
C GLU A 155 13.06 4.22 -22.82
N ILE A 156 12.62 5.18 -22.01
CA ILE A 156 12.91 5.25 -20.57
C ILE A 156 12.39 3.98 -19.88
N GLN A 157 11.15 3.59 -20.14
CA GLN A 157 10.57 2.38 -19.57
C GLN A 157 11.39 1.14 -19.92
N ARG A 158 11.74 0.96 -21.20
CA ARG A 158 12.52 -0.19 -21.68
C ARG A 158 13.94 -0.20 -21.11
N THR A 159 14.58 0.95 -21.03
CA THR A 159 15.92 1.09 -20.45
C THR A 159 15.97 0.60 -19.01
N TYR A 160 15.06 1.07 -18.17
CA TYR A 160 15.03 0.64 -16.76
C TYR A 160 14.50 -0.77 -16.57
N ALA A 161 13.54 -1.20 -17.39
CA ALA A 161 13.09 -2.59 -17.39
C ALA A 161 14.23 -3.56 -17.69
N SER A 162 15.04 -3.30 -18.73
CA SER A 162 16.19 -4.15 -19.08
C SER A 162 17.27 -4.20 -18.00
N LYS A 163 17.38 -3.16 -17.18
CA LYS A 163 18.38 -3.07 -16.10
C LYS A 163 17.94 -3.81 -14.83
N TYR A 164 16.67 -3.77 -14.50
CA TYR A 164 16.19 -4.24 -13.20
C TYR A 164 15.28 -5.45 -13.24
N LEU A 165 14.56 -5.67 -14.35
CA LEU A 165 13.64 -6.79 -14.44
C LEU A 165 14.35 -8.05 -14.96
N VAL A 166 14.03 -9.19 -14.35
CA VAL A 166 14.60 -10.49 -14.74
C VAL A 166 14.06 -10.97 -16.09
N ARG A 167 12.85 -10.55 -16.43
CA ARG A 167 12.23 -10.87 -17.74
C ARG A 167 12.05 -9.59 -18.53
N PRO A 168 12.32 -9.62 -19.86
CA PRO A 168 12.03 -8.47 -20.71
C PRO A 168 10.52 -8.16 -20.68
N ILE A 169 10.19 -6.89 -20.79
CA ILE A 169 8.81 -6.46 -21.00
C ILE A 169 8.40 -6.75 -22.45
N LEU A 170 7.11 -6.95 -22.67
CA LEU A 170 6.54 -7.14 -24.00
C LEU A 170 6.51 -5.80 -24.77
N ASP A 171 6.51 -5.88 -26.09
CA ASP A 171 6.42 -4.67 -26.93
C ASP A 171 5.07 -3.95 -26.77
N GLU A 172 4.04 -4.71 -26.44
CA GLU A 172 2.69 -4.21 -26.17
C GLU A 172 2.50 -3.71 -24.73
N ASP A 173 3.51 -3.81 -23.88
CA ASP A 173 3.41 -3.33 -22.48
C ASP A 173 3.07 -1.83 -22.44
N ARG A 174 2.05 -1.52 -21.67
CA ARG A 174 1.55 -0.16 -21.43
C ARG A 174 1.40 0.11 -19.93
N PHE A 175 2.31 -0.47 -19.13
CA PHE A 175 2.28 -0.36 -17.67
C PHE A 175 2.15 1.10 -17.20
N LEU A 176 2.87 2.03 -17.82
CA LEU A 176 2.83 3.45 -17.45
C LEU A 176 1.43 4.07 -17.59
N CYS A 177 0.59 3.58 -18.51
CA CYS A 177 -0.78 4.04 -18.64
C CYS A 177 -1.67 3.64 -17.44
N ALA A 178 -1.27 2.63 -16.68
CA ALA A 178 -1.96 2.15 -15.48
C ALA A 178 -1.24 2.56 -14.17
N PHE A 179 -0.06 3.16 -14.28
CA PHE A 179 0.76 3.50 -13.11
C PHE A 179 0.37 4.88 -12.55
N SER A 180 -0.84 4.96 -12.03
CA SER A 180 -1.40 6.21 -11.49
C SER A 180 -0.60 6.83 -10.35
N HIS A 181 0.14 6.03 -9.56
CA HIS A 181 0.92 6.49 -8.40
C HIS A 181 1.79 7.71 -8.70
N ILE A 182 2.59 7.64 -9.77
CA ILE A 182 3.52 8.70 -10.14
C ILE A 182 2.90 9.83 -10.99
N PHE A 183 1.60 9.78 -11.24
CA PHE A 183 0.84 10.80 -11.96
C PHE A 183 -0.29 11.34 -11.07
N ALA A 184 -1.50 10.83 -11.20
CA ALA A 184 -2.65 11.28 -10.42
C ALA A 184 -2.57 10.91 -8.92
N GLY A 185 -1.77 9.93 -8.56
CA GLY A 185 -1.61 9.43 -7.19
C GLY A 185 -0.73 10.31 -6.29
N GLY A 186 -0.07 11.34 -6.83
CA GLY A 186 0.72 12.29 -6.04
C GLY A 186 2.16 11.89 -5.75
N TYR A 187 2.64 10.72 -6.23
CA TYR A 187 4.02 10.24 -6.00
C TYR A 187 5.01 10.62 -7.12
N SER A 188 4.73 11.68 -7.89
CA SER A 188 5.64 12.18 -8.92
C SER A 188 7.00 12.54 -8.33
N ALA A 189 8.08 11.93 -8.85
CA ALA A 189 9.44 11.98 -8.30
C ALA A 189 9.54 11.53 -6.83
N GLY A 190 8.54 10.84 -6.32
CA GLY A 190 8.39 10.45 -4.91
C GLY A 190 8.14 8.97 -4.68
N TYR A 191 8.10 8.13 -5.71
CA TYR A 191 7.81 6.69 -5.55
C TYR A 191 8.84 5.96 -4.68
N TYR A 192 10.07 6.44 -4.60
CA TYR A 192 11.11 5.90 -3.71
C TYR A 192 10.68 5.89 -2.23
N SER A 193 9.72 6.72 -1.85
CA SER A 193 9.20 6.88 -0.48
C SER A 193 8.75 5.55 0.14
N TYR A 194 8.19 4.65 -0.64
CA TYR A 194 7.79 3.33 -0.16
C TYR A 194 8.96 2.53 0.42
N LYS A 195 10.11 2.56 -0.24
CA LYS A 195 11.31 1.87 0.26
C LYS A 195 12.05 2.65 1.34
N TRP A 196 11.97 3.97 1.30
CA TRP A 196 12.48 4.83 2.36
C TRP A 196 11.72 4.61 3.67
N ALA A 197 10.40 4.63 3.62
CA ALA A 197 9.54 4.38 4.76
C ALA A 197 9.66 2.93 5.30
N GLU A 198 9.86 1.94 4.43
CA GLU A 198 10.10 0.56 4.84
C GLU A 198 11.34 0.43 5.74
N ILE A 199 12.43 1.12 5.39
CA ILE A 199 13.65 1.16 6.23
C ILE A 199 13.38 1.77 7.60
N MET A 200 12.56 2.82 7.66
CA MET A 200 12.25 3.51 8.91
C MET A 200 11.21 2.78 9.77
N SER A 201 10.41 1.91 9.18
CA SER A 201 9.35 1.15 9.85
C SER A 201 9.80 -0.19 10.45
N CYS A 202 11.05 -0.59 10.22
CA CYS A 202 11.64 -1.86 10.70
C CYS A 202 12.00 -1.85 12.18
#